data_b6c60e3ac65c41de7d1af65d2b4be989
#
_entry.id   b6c60e3ac65c41de7d1af65d2b4be989
#
_cell.length_a   1.000
_cell.length_b   1.000
_cell.length_c   1.000
_cell.angle_alpha   90.00
_cell.angle_beta   90.00
_cell.angle_gamma   90.00
#
_symmetry.space_group_name_H-M   'P 1'
#
loop_
_entity.id
_entity.type
_entity.pdbx_description
1 polymer ?
#
loop_
_entity_poly.entity_id
_entity_poly.type
_entity_poly.pdbx_seq_one_letter_code
_entity_poly.pdbx_strand_id
1 'polypeptide(L)'
;KTKTIAIANKESIICGWNLIKKNLIRFKTEFIPIDSEHFSVWSIIKNQKNENIEKIYITASGGPFINLPNKKFDKIKLSDALKHPSWRMGKKITIDSATLMNKVFEVIEAKNIFNINYKKISILTHPKSYVHAIVKFKNGLTKILVHDPDMKIPIYNSLYSPEKKNYKSKSLKFDILNQLNLKKVDHIKFPLVKILDNL
;
A
#
# COMPACT_ATOMS: atom_id res chain seq x y z
N LYS A 1 22.64 -14.07 -9.77
CA LYS A 1 22.17 -13.02 -10.70
C LYS A 1 20.77 -13.38 -11.19
N THR A 2 19.87 -12.40 -11.15
CA THR A 2 18.53 -12.54 -11.74
C THR A 2 18.22 -11.28 -12.58
N LYS A 3 17.36 -11.42 -13.61
CA LYS A 3 16.93 -10.29 -14.45
C LYS A 3 15.96 -9.40 -13.69
N THR A 4 15.02 -10.01 -12.98
CA THR A 4 13.98 -9.31 -12.24
C THR A 4 13.88 -9.92 -10.84
N ILE A 5 13.66 -9.08 -9.83
CA ILE A 5 13.35 -9.49 -8.47
C ILE A 5 12.03 -8.85 -8.03
N ALA A 6 11.15 -9.67 -7.49
CA ALA A 6 9.89 -9.23 -6.90
C ALA A 6 9.94 -9.45 -5.38
N ILE A 7 9.78 -8.40 -4.58
CA ILE A 7 9.89 -8.47 -3.12
C ILE A 7 8.56 -8.11 -2.49
N ALA A 8 8.05 -9.02 -1.64
CA ALA A 8 6.83 -8.84 -0.86
C ALA A 8 7.12 -8.50 0.63
N ASN A 9 8.34 -8.75 1.10
CA ASN A 9 8.73 -8.53 2.50
C ASN A 9 9.12 -7.07 2.71
N LYS A 10 8.24 -6.30 3.31
CA LYS A 10 8.45 -4.86 3.57
C LYS A 10 9.58 -4.57 4.55
N GLU A 11 9.80 -5.46 5.52
CA GLU A 11 10.87 -5.31 6.50
C GLU A 11 12.25 -5.30 5.82
N SER A 12 12.45 -6.17 4.84
CA SER A 12 13.68 -6.18 4.04
C SER A 12 13.89 -4.87 3.29
N ILE A 13 12.83 -4.29 2.73
CA ILE A 13 12.89 -3.02 1.99
C ILE A 13 13.16 -1.86 2.97
N ILE A 14 12.51 -1.84 4.11
CA ILE A 14 12.70 -0.78 5.11
C ILE A 14 14.12 -0.82 5.67
N CYS A 15 14.59 -1.99 6.12
CA CYS A 15 15.87 -2.13 6.81
C CYS A 15 17.06 -2.20 5.85
N GLY A 16 16.88 -2.80 4.66
CA GLY A 16 17.97 -3.16 3.74
C GLY A 16 17.98 -2.40 2.41
N TRP A 17 17.16 -1.37 2.23
CA TRP A 17 16.99 -0.74 0.91
C TRP A 17 18.28 -0.27 0.25
N ASN A 18 19.18 0.33 1.01
CA ASN A 18 20.45 0.81 0.46
C ASN A 18 21.30 -0.34 -0.12
N LEU A 19 21.33 -1.50 0.56
CA LEU A 19 22.02 -2.70 0.09
C LEU A 19 21.31 -3.30 -1.13
N ILE A 20 19.99 -3.38 -1.09
CA ILE A 20 19.15 -3.85 -2.21
C ILE A 20 19.42 -2.99 -3.42
N LYS A 21 19.26 -1.66 -3.31
CA LYS A 21 19.44 -0.69 -4.39
C LYS A 21 20.84 -0.78 -5.02
N LYS A 22 21.89 -0.87 -4.18
CA LYS A 22 23.29 -1.06 -4.66
C LYS A 22 23.42 -2.31 -5.52
N ASN A 23 22.81 -3.41 -5.10
CA ASN A 23 22.87 -4.66 -5.84
C ASN A 23 22.00 -4.64 -7.11
N LEU A 24 20.82 -4.02 -7.07
CA LEU A 24 19.98 -3.84 -8.26
C LEU A 24 20.73 -3.10 -9.36
N ILE A 25 21.41 -2.01 -9.01
CA ILE A 25 22.25 -1.23 -9.96
C ILE A 25 23.43 -2.08 -10.46
N ARG A 26 24.20 -2.69 -9.53
CA ARG A 26 25.39 -3.50 -9.87
C ARG A 26 25.09 -4.64 -10.84
N PHE A 27 23.94 -5.29 -10.68
CA PHE A 27 23.58 -6.46 -11.47
C PHE A 27 22.56 -6.15 -12.57
N LYS A 28 22.18 -4.89 -12.74
CA LYS A 28 21.13 -4.43 -13.69
C LYS A 28 19.86 -5.26 -13.53
N THR A 29 19.44 -5.48 -12.28
CA THR A 29 18.26 -6.26 -11.93
C THR A 29 17.06 -5.31 -11.82
N GLU A 30 15.97 -5.62 -12.51
CA GLU A 30 14.70 -4.91 -12.36
C GLU A 30 14.05 -5.27 -11.00
N PHE A 31 13.49 -4.26 -10.33
CA PHE A 31 12.77 -4.45 -9.08
C PHE A 31 11.27 -4.21 -9.29
N ILE A 32 10.46 -5.14 -8.79
CA ILE A 32 9.00 -5.02 -8.79
C ILE A 32 8.50 -5.16 -7.35
N PRO A 33 7.79 -4.15 -6.81
CA PRO A 33 7.16 -4.27 -5.50
C PRO A 33 5.92 -5.17 -5.59
N ILE A 34 5.70 -6.02 -4.58
CA ILE A 34 4.57 -6.96 -4.53
C ILE A 34 3.49 -6.51 -3.57
N ASP A 35 3.84 -5.74 -2.54
CA ASP A 35 2.83 -5.15 -1.64
C ASP A 35 1.76 -4.44 -2.48
N SER A 36 0.47 -4.67 -2.19
CA SER A 36 -0.63 -4.26 -3.09
C SER A 36 -0.68 -2.76 -3.35
N GLU A 37 -0.35 -1.95 -2.37
CA GLU A 37 -0.31 -0.51 -2.49
C GLU A 37 0.88 -0.06 -3.34
N HIS A 38 2.06 -0.63 -3.09
CA HIS A 38 3.28 -0.27 -3.85
C HIS A 38 3.24 -0.79 -5.27
N PHE A 39 2.73 -2.01 -5.49
CA PHE A 39 2.45 -2.52 -6.83
C PHE A 39 1.52 -1.58 -7.59
N SER A 40 0.49 -1.07 -6.92
CA SER A 40 -0.48 -0.15 -7.51
C SER A 40 0.14 1.20 -7.88
N VAL A 41 0.95 1.79 -6.97
CA VAL A 41 1.72 3.00 -7.28
C VAL A 41 2.66 2.74 -8.45
N TRP A 42 3.46 1.67 -8.40
CA TRP A 42 4.39 1.30 -9.45
C TRP A 42 3.70 1.16 -10.82
N SER A 43 2.55 0.49 -10.86
CA SER A 43 1.77 0.32 -12.11
C SER A 43 1.30 1.65 -12.69
N ILE A 44 0.94 2.62 -11.84
CA ILE A 44 0.50 3.94 -12.27
C ILE A 44 1.67 4.78 -12.81
N ILE A 45 2.86 4.68 -12.16
CA ILE A 45 3.98 5.59 -12.44
C ILE A 45 5.08 4.97 -13.31
N LYS A 46 5.00 3.68 -13.67
CA LYS A 46 6.05 2.93 -14.39
C LYS A 46 6.66 3.69 -15.57
N ASN A 47 5.86 4.48 -16.29
CA ASN A 47 6.29 5.27 -17.46
C ASN A 47 6.24 6.78 -17.21
N GLN A 48 6.32 7.20 -15.94
CA GLN A 48 6.24 8.61 -15.55
C GLN A 48 7.54 9.04 -14.86
N LYS A 49 7.91 10.31 -15.04
CA LYS A 49 9.00 10.91 -14.26
C LYS A 49 8.50 11.28 -12.88
N ASN A 50 9.27 10.98 -11.84
CA ASN A 50 8.91 11.28 -10.44
C ASN A 50 8.68 12.77 -10.18
N GLU A 51 9.34 13.66 -10.92
CA GLU A 51 9.15 15.11 -10.83
C GLU A 51 7.72 15.55 -11.17
N ASN A 52 7.00 14.79 -12.01
CA ASN A 52 5.63 15.06 -12.40
C ASN A 52 4.61 14.65 -11.33
N ILE A 53 5.03 13.91 -10.30
CA ILE A 53 4.16 13.47 -9.22
C ILE A 53 4.00 14.63 -8.23
N GLU A 54 2.75 15.05 -8.03
CA GLU A 54 2.38 16.02 -7.01
C GLU A 54 2.16 15.32 -5.67
N LYS A 55 1.33 14.29 -5.62
CA LYS A 55 0.95 13.59 -4.40
C LYS A 55 0.62 12.11 -4.66
N ILE A 56 1.02 11.25 -3.73
CA ILE A 56 0.62 9.86 -3.67
C ILE A 56 -0.25 9.65 -2.43
N TYR A 57 -1.35 8.93 -2.59
CA TYR A 57 -2.16 8.45 -1.49
C TYR A 57 -2.16 6.92 -1.52
N ILE A 58 -1.70 6.31 -0.45
CA ILE A 58 -1.86 4.89 -0.18
C ILE A 58 -3.06 4.68 0.71
N THR A 59 -3.82 3.63 0.49
CA THR A 59 -5.06 3.42 1.21
C THR A 59 -4.90 2.35 2.30
N ALA A 60 -5.69 2.46 3.33
CA ALA A 60 -5.78 1.52 4.43
C ALA A 60 -7.23 1.10 4.66
N SER A 61 -7.50 -0.17 4.97
CA SER A 61 -8.82 -0.60 5.43
C SER A 61 -9.23 0.11 6.73
N GLY A 62 -8.23 0.54 7.53
CA GLY A 62 -8.43 1.04 8.88
C GLY A 62 -8.49 -0.06 9.93
N GLY A 63 -8.35 -1.33 9.52
CA GLY A 63 -8.34 -2.49 10.40
C GLY A 63 -9.66 -2.69 11.16
N PRO A 64 -9.67 -3.56 12.18
CA PRO A 64 -10.88 -3.89 12.94
C PRO A 64 -11.42 -2.72 13.76
N PHE A 65 -10.63 -1.67 14.00
CA PHE A 65 -10.99 -0.58 14.90
C PHE A 65 -11.47 0.68 14.21
N ILE A 66 -11.55 0.69 12.87
CA ILE A 66 -11.94 1.89 12.09
C ILE A 66 -13.27 2.48 12.58
N ASN A 67 -14.26 1.65 12.88
CA ASN A 67 -15.58 2.05 13.34
C ASN A 67 -15.76 1.96 14.86
N LEU A 68 -14.70 1.58 15.61
CA LEU A 68 -14.81 1.46 17.07
C LEU A 68 -14.86 2.86 17.70
N PRO A 69 -15.84 3.16 18.57
CA PRO A 69 -15.85 4.42 19.32
C PRO A 69 -14.63 4.56 20.22
N ASN A 70 -14.03 5.77 20.31
CA ASN A 70 -12.82 6.01 21.11
C ASN A 70 -12.95 5.57 22.56
N LYS A 71 -14.14 5.75 23.16
CA LYS A 71 -14.45 5.32 24.55
C LYS A 71 -14.29 3.81 24.81
N LYS A 72 -14.17 2.98 23.74
CA LYS A 72 -14.04 1.52 23.87
C LYS A 72 -12.60 1.04 23.68
N PHE A 73 -11.63 1.95 23.39
CA PHE A 73 -10.25 1.56 23.15
C PHE A 73 -9.59 0.90 24.36
N ASP A 74 -9.88 1.36 25.57
CA ASP A 74 -9.34 0.79 26.82
C ASP A 74 -9.77 -0.67 27.08
N LYS A 75 -10.80 -1.14 26.35
CA LYS A 75 -11.36 -2.50 26.48
C LYS A 75 -10.94 -3.44 25.36
N ILE A 76 -10.05 -3.00 24.45
CA ILE A 76 -9.57 -3.82 23.35
C ILE A 76 -8.74 -5.00 23.86
N LYS A 77 -9.06 -6.19 23.37
CA LYS A 77 -8.28 -7.40 23.60
C LYS A 77 -7.44 -7.75 22.39
N LEU A 78 -6.36 -8.50 22.59
CA LEU A 78 -5.52 -8.99 21.49
C LEU A 78 -6.34 -9.77 20.44
N SER A 79 -7.33 -10.54 20.90
CA SER A 79 -8.25 -11.28 20.01
C SER A 79 -9.04 -10.38 19.07
N ASP A 80 -9.30 -9.13 19.44
CA ASP A 80 -10.02 -8.18 18.60
C ASP A 80 -9.09 -7.58 17.53
N ALA A 81 -7.84 -7.31 17.90
CA ALA A 81 -6.82 -6.84 16.96
C ALA A 81 -6.49 -7.88 15.87
N LEU A 82 -6.65 -9.17 16.18
CA LEU A 82 -6.39 -10.26 15.24
C LEU A 82 -7.53 -10.51 14.22
N LYS A 83 -8.64 -9.81 14.31
CA LYS A 83 -9.80 -9.93 13.40
C LYS A 83 -9.74 -8.90 12.28
N HIS A 84 -8.96 -9.15 11.22
CA HIS A 84 -8.92 -8.22 10.09
C HIS A 84 -10.18 -8.36 9.21
N PRO A 85 -10.85 -7.24 8.83
CA PRO A 85 -12.14 -7.29 8.11
C PRO A 85 -12.04 -7.78 6.66
N SER A 86 -10.90 -7.56 5.98
CA SER A 86 -10.77 -7.78 4.53
C SER A 86 -9.69 -8.79 4.13
N TRP A 87 -8.64 -8.94 4.95
CA TRP A 87 -7.46 -9.73 4.61
C TRP A 87 -7.25 -10.88 5.59
N ARG A 88 -6.87 -12.05 5.08
CA ARG A 88 -6.33 -13.15 5.89
C ARG A 88 -4.81 -13.05 5.89
N MET A 89 -4.23 -12.68 7.00
CA MET A 89 -2.80 -12.39 7.14
C MET A 89 -2.20 -13.05 8.38
N GLY A 90 -0.85 -13.07 8.46
CA GLY A 90 -0.15 -13.49 9.66
C GLY A 90 -0.45 -12.56 10.87
N LYS A 91 -0.23 -13.08 12.10
CA LYS A 91 -0.57 -12.36 13.34
C LYS A 91 0.11 -10.98 13.43
N LYS A 92 1.41 -10.89 13.12
CA LYS A 92 2.16 -9.61 13.20
C LYS A 92 1.52 -8.54 12.32
N ILE A 93 1.39 -8.79 11.02
CA ILE A 93 0.85 -7.80 10.08
C ILE A 93 -0.63 -7.47 10.36
N THR A 94 -1.39 -8.39 10.96
CA THR A 94 -2.78 -8.13 11.37
C THR A 94 -2.83 -7.12 12.51
N ILE A 95 -1.92 -7.22 13.50
CA ILE A 95 -1.79 -6.24 14.59
C ILE A 95 -1.28 -4.89 14.04
N ASP A 96 -0.29 -4.92 13.16
CA ASP A 96 0.22 -3.71 12.51
C ASP A 96 -0.89 -2.99 11.73
N SER A 97 -1.78 -3.74 11.09
CA SER A 97 -2.96 -3.19 10.40
C SER A 97 -3.97 -2.59 11.36
N ALA A 98 -4.22 -3.25 12.51
CA ALA A 98 -5.16 -2.78 13.52
C ALA A 98 -4.76 -1.43 14.13
N THR A 99 -3.46 -1.15 14.18
CA THR A 99 -2.88 0.10 14.73
C THR A 99 -2.51 1.12 13.64
N LEU A 100 -2.67 0.78 12.36
CA LEU A 100 -2.13 1.47 11.19
C LEU A 100 -0.59 1.56 11.14
N MET A 101 0.13 0.83 12.00
CA MET A 101 1.60 0.74 11.91
C MET A 101 2.05 0.12 10.59
N ASN A 102 1.29 -0.84 10.05
CA ASN A 102 1.54 -1.36 8.71
C ASN A 102 1.60 -0.24 7.67
N LYS A 103 0.72 0.75 7.78
CA LYS A 103 0.66 1.87 6.84
C LYS A 103 1.81 2.87 7.03
N VAL A 104 2.32 3.01 8.26
CA VAL A 104 3.56 3.75 8.53
C VAL A 104 4.74 3.08 7.82
N PHE A 105 4.87 1.76 7.96
CA PHE A 105 5.90 0.99 7.24
C PHE A 105 5.77 1.15 5.72
N GLU A 106 4.57 1.11 5.20
CA GLU A 106 4.35 1.28 3.76
C GLU A 106 4.69 2.68 3.25
N VAL A 107 4.51 3.74 4.05
CA VAL A 107 4.98 5.08 3.68
C VAL A 107 6.50 5.13 3.59
N ILE A 108 7.21 4.49 4.55
CA ILE A 108 8.68 4.39 4.54
C ILE A 108 9.14 3.57 3.32
N GLU A 109 8.47 2.47 3.04
CA GLU A 109 8.73 1.62 1.90
C GLU A 109 8.52 2.38 0.57
N ALA A 110 7.40 3.09 0.42
CA ALA A 110 7.10 3.91 -0.75
C ALA A 110 8.17 4.98 -0.99
N LYS A 111 8.61 5.67 0.06
CA LYS A 111 9.72 6.64 -0.02
C LYS A 111 10.99 6.00 -0.53
N ASN A 112 11.34 4.81 -0.02
CA ASN A 112 12.53 4.09 -0.43
C ASN A 112 12.45 3.63 -1.89
N ILE A 113 11.40 2.92 -2.26
CA ILE A 113 11.20 2.33 -3.59
C ILE A 113 11.13 3.44 -4.66
N PHE A 114 10.28 4.45 -4.45
CA PHE A 114 10.00 5.46 -5.47
C PHE A 114 10.89 6.69 -5.36
N ASN A 115 11.74 6.78 -4.34
CA ASN A 115 12.59 7.95 -4.07
C ASN A 115 11.78 9.26 -4.06
N ILE A 116 10.66 9.26 -3.34
CA ILE A 116 9.73 10.38 -3.23
C ILE A 116 9.74 10.92 -1.80
N ASN A 117 9.72 12.23 -1.65
CA ASN A 117 9.69 12.86 -0.33
C ASN A 117 8.43 12.48 0.45
N TYR A 118 8.54 12.22 1.76
CA TYR A 118 7.44 11.90 2.67
C TYR A 118 6.28 12.89 2.58
N LYS A 119 6.56 14.19 2.43
CA LYS A 119 5.54 15.24 2.28
C LYS A 119 4.59 15.01 1.08
N LYS A 120 5.03 14.23 0.09
CA LYS A 120 4.23 13.86 -1.08
C LYS A 120 3.47 12.54 -0.90
N ILE A 121 3.59 11.86 0.24
CA ILE A 121 2.89 10.61 0.50
C ILE A 121 1.89 10.84 1.63
N SER A 122 0.66 10.40 1.44
CA SER A 122 -0.40 10.50 2.46
C SER A 122 -1.17 9.19 2.56
N ILE A 123 -1.77 8.97 3.71
CA ILE A 123 -2.62 7.82 3.97
C ILE A 123 -4.08 8.25 3.94
N LEU A 124 -4.91 7.46 3.26
CA LEU A 124 -6.37 7.56 3.31
C LEU A 124 -6.95 6.26 3.85
N THR A 125 -8.01 6.33 4.61
CA THR A 125 -8.77 5.14 4.99
C THR A 125 -9.84 4.84 3.94
N HIS A 126 -9.94 3.56 3.55
CA HIS A 126 -10.91 3.02 2.61
C HIS A 126 -11.35 1.62 3.06
N PRO A 127 -12.41 1.50 3.89
CA PRO A 127 -12.78 0.24 4.55
C PRO A 127 -13.04 -0.93 3.59
N LYS A 128 -13.50 -0.66 2.36
CA LYS A 128 -13.73 -1.70 1.34
C LYS A 128 -12.43 -2.28 0.75
N SER A 129 -11.27 -1.64 0.97
CA SER A 129 -9.95 -2.06 0.46
C SER A 129 -9.91 -2.33 -1.05
N TYR A 130 -10.74 -1.65 -1.84
CA TYR A 130 -10.82 -1.84 -3.30
C TYR A 130 -9.91 -0.86 -4.05
N VAL A 131 -9.75 0.35 -3.54
CA VAL A 131 -8.72 1.30 -3.99
C VAL A 131 -7.43 0.99 -3.25
N HIS A 132 -6.31 0.85 -3.95
CA HIS A 132 -5.00 0.57 -3.35
C HIS A 132 -4.07 1.77 -3.41
N ALA A 133 -4.12 2.54 -4.49
CA ALA A 133 -3.33 3.75 -4.64
C ALA A 133 -4.05 4.81 -5.46
N ILE A 134 -3.78 6.08 -5.13
CA ILE A 134 -4.18 7.25 -5.91
C ILE A 134 -2.92 8.07 -6.15
N VAL A 135 -2.67 8.47 -7.38
CA VAL A 135 -1.54 9.34 -7.74
C VAL A 135 -2.07 10.59 -8.43
N LYS A 136 -1.80 11.73 -7.85
CA LYS A 136 -2.08 13.06 -8.41
C LYS A 136 -0.82 13.58 -9.08
N PHE A 137 -0.95 14.04 -10.31
CA PHE A 137 0.12 14.61 -11.11
C PHE A 137 0.01 16.14 -11.19
N LYS A 138 1.15 16.82 -11.40
CA LYS A 138 1.22 18.28 -11.51
C LYS A 138 0.44 18.86 -12.70
N ASN A 139 0.16 18.05 -13.71
CA ASN A 139 -0.67 18.43 -14.84
C ASN A 139 -2.19 18.35 -14.57
N GLY A 140 -2.58 18.13 -13.31
CA GLY A 140 -3.97 18.04 -12.88
C GLY A 140 -4.61 16.64 -13.00
N LEU A 141 -3.96 15.69 -13.68
CA LEU A 141 -4.49 14.33 -13.78
C LEU A 141 -4.40 13.60 -12.43
N THR A 142 -5.41 12.81 -12.15
CA THR A 142 -5.42 11.88 -11.00
C THR A 142 -5.71 10.48 -11.53
N LYS A 143 -4.83 9.52 -11.20
CA LYS A 143 -5.02 8.11 -11.54
C LYS A 143 -5.30 7.32 -10.26
N ILE A 144 -6.29 6.43 -10.33
CA ILE A 144 -6.70 5.54 -9.25
C ILE A 144 -6.53 4.11 -9.72
N LEU A 145 -5.87 3.28 -8.94
CA LEU A 145 -5.78 1.86 -9.21
C LEU A 145 -6.67 1.10 -8.22
N VAL A 146 -7.54 0.29 -8.78
CA VAL A 146 -8.50 -0.54 -8.05
C VAL A 146 -8.35 -2.00 -8.45
N HIS A 147 -8.45 -2.89 -7.47
CA HIS A 147 -8.61 -4.33 -7.67
C HIS A 147 -9.20 -4.98 -6.41
N ASP A 148 -9.66 -6.22 -6.54
CA ASP A 148 -10.08 -6.99 -5.36
C ASP A 148 -8.92 -7.11 -4.34
N PRO A 149 -9.21 -7.13 -3.03
CA PRO A 149 -8.21 -7.36 -1.99
C PRO A 149 -7.73 -8.83 -2.02
N ASP A 150 -6.98 -9.18 -3.05
CA ASP A 150 -6.41 -10.50 -3.29
C ASP A 150 -4.96 -10.33 -3.80
N MET A 151 -4.00 -10.85 -3.02
CA MET A 151 -2.58 -10.80 -3.36
C MET A 151 -2.22 -11.55 -4.64
N LYS A 152 -3.09 -12.44 -5.14
CA LYS A 152 -2.89 -13.09 -6.43
C LYS A 152 -2.79 -12.08 -7.58
N ILE A 153 -3.48 -10.94 -7.48
CA ILE A 153 -3.51 -9.93 -8.54
C ILE A 153 -2.13 -9.26 -8.70
N PRO A 154 -1.54 -8.64 -7.67
CA PRO A 154 -0.20 -8.04 -7.81
C PRO A 154 0.89 -9.11 -8.08
N ILE A 155 0.81 -10.30 -7.47
CA ILE A 155 1.76 -11.39 -7.72
C ILE A 155 1.68 -11.83 -9.19
N TYR A 156 0.48 -12.09 -9.71
CA TYR A 156 0.31 -12.51 -11.09
C TYR A 156 0.87 -11.47 -12.07
N ASN A 157 0.51 -10.21 -11.89
CA ASN A 157 0.94 -9.12 -12.77
C ASN A 157 2.43 -8.79 -12.65
N SER A 158 3.09 -9.19 -11.56
CA SER A 158 4.54 -9.07 -11.43
C SER A 158 5.31 -10.20 -12.15
N LEU A 159 4.68 -11.37 -12.29
CA LEU A 159 5.29 -12.56 -12.89
C LEU A 159 5.04 -12.67 -14.40
N TYR A 160 3.93 -12.15 -14.87
CA TYR A 160 3.49 -12.33 -16.25
C TYR A 160 3.28 -10.98 -16.96
N SER A 161 3.82 -10.86 -18.17
CA SER A 161 3.44 -9.76 -19.07
C SER A 161 1.96 -9.90 -19.47
N PRO A 162 1.19 -8.81 -19.52
CA PRO A 162 -0.21 -8.83 -19.98
C PRO A 162 -0.42 -9.47 -21.35
N GLU A 163 0.60 -9.40 -22.21
CA GLU A 163 0.55 -9.95 -23.57
C GLU A 163 0.63 -11.49 -23.62
N LYS A 164 1.08 -12.13 -22.54
CA LYS A 164 1.39 -13.57 -22.55
C LYS A 164 0.35 -14.45 -21.87
N LYS A 165 -0.40 -13.92 -20.91
CA LYS A 165 -1.42 -14.68 -20.17
C LYS A 165 -2.52 -13.75 -19.66
N ASN A 166 -3.75 -14.26 -19.60
CA ASN A 166 -4.89 -13.55 -19.04
C ASN A 166 -5.17 -14.04 -17.61
N TYR A 167 -5.26 -13.12 -16.68
CA TYR A 167 -5.79 -13.39 -15.35
C TYR A 167 -7.33 -13.42 -15.40
N LYS A 168 -7.95 -14.51 -14.94
CA LYS A 168 -9.41 -14.54 -14.78
C LYS A 168 -9.81 -13.67 -13.60
N SER A 169 -10.09 -12.41 -13.87
CA SER A 169 -10.61 -11.48 -12.86
C SER A 169 -12.11 -11.69 -12.64
N LYS A 170 -12.59 -11.28 -11.46
CA LYS A 170 -14.02 -11.13 -11.21
C LYS A 170 -14.57 -9.94 -11.98
N SER A 171 -15.88 -9.88 -12.17
CA SER A 171 -16.54 -8.71 -12.74
C SER A 171 -16.28 -7.46 -11.92
N LEU A 172 -16.25 -6.31 -12.59
CA LEU A 172 -16.08 -5.02 -11.93
C LEU A 172 -17.26 -4.75 -10.98
N LYS A 173 -16.95 -4.31 -9.77
CA LYS A 173 -17.93 -4.08 -8.70
C LYS A 173 -18.37 -2.60 -8.70
N PHE A 174 -19.34 -2.27 -9.50
CA PHE A 174 -19.86 -0.90 -9.60
C PHE A 174 -20.39 -0.35 -8.28
N ASP A 175 -21.02 -1.19 -7.45
CA ASP A 175 -21.50 -0.79 -6.12
C ASP A 175 -20.40 -0.26 -5.22
N ILE A 176 -19.20 -0.86 -5.32
CA ILE A 176 -18.04 -0.39 -4.57
C ILE A 176 -17.49 0.90 -5.18
N LEU A 177 -17.42 0.99 -6.51
CA LEU A 177 -16.93 2.19 -7.20
C LEU A 177 -17.83 3.40 -6.96
N ASN A 178 -19.16 3.20 -6.95
CA ASN A 178 -20.13 4.27 -6.68
C ASN A 178 -20.08 4.77 -5.22
N GLN A 179 -19.51 3.98 -4.31
CA GLN A 179 -19.44 4.26 -2.87
C GLN A 179 -18.00 4.31 -2.36
N LEU A 180 -17.10 4.89 -3.15
CA LEU A 180 -15.69 5.08 -2.70
C LEU A 180 -15.69 6.04 -1.50
N ASN A 181 -15.58 5.47 -0.32
CA ASN A 181 -15.49 6.22 0.93
C ASN A 181 -14.02 6.37 1.33
N LEU A 182 -13.41 7.47 0.89
CA LEU A 182 -12.03 7.83 1.18
C LEU A 182 -12.02 8.93 2.24
N LYS A 183 -11.38 8.67 3.38
CA LYS A 183 -11.27 9.62 4.50
C LYS A 183 -9.82 9.82 4.91
N LYS A 184 -9.51 10.99 5.43
CA LYS A 184 -8.23 11.21 6.14
C LYS A 184 -8.15 10.32 7.38
N VAL A 185 -6.94 9.96 7.77
CA VAL A 185 -6.72 9.19 9.00
C VAL A 185 -7.09 10.03 10.22
N ASP A 186 -7.82 9.43 11.13
CA ASP A 186 -8.07 10.00 12.47
C ASP A 186 -6.83 9.74 13.35
N HIS A 187 -6.02 10.78 13.55
CA HIS A 187 -4.78 10.71 14.35
C HIS A 187 -5.01 10.58 15.86
N ILE A 188 -6.24 10.81 16.35
CA ILE A 188 -6.61 10.51 17.74
C ILE A 188 -6.80 9.01 17.90
N LYS A 189 -7.50 8.40 16.96
CA LYS A 189 -7.74 6.95 16.91
C LYS A 189 -6.48 6.14 16.60
N PHE A 190 -5.64 6.63 15.70
CA PHE A 190 -4.44 5.97 15.21
C PHE A 190 -3.18 6.83 15.44
N PRO A 191 -2.76 7.02 16.70
CA PRO A 191 -1.68 7.93 17.05
C PRO A 191 -0.31 7.53 16.48
N LEU A 192 -0.08 6.25 16.18
CA LEU A 192 1.17 5.77 15.60
C LEU A 192 1.47 6.38 14.22
N VAL A 193 0.45 6.83 13.48
CA VAL A 193 0.65 7.48 12.19
C VAL A 193 1.42 8.80 12.32
N LYS A 194 1.37 9.46 13.49
CA LYS A 194 2.14 10.68 13.78
C LYS A 194 3.66 10.47 13.76
N ILE A 195 4.14 9.23 13.81
CA ILE A 195 5.58 8.92 13.63
C ILE A 195 6.08 9.50 12.31
N LEU A 196 5.23 9.54 11.28
CA LEU A 196 5.57 10.09 9.96
C LEU A 196 5.86 11.60 9.98
N ASP A 197 5.38 12.33 10.98
CA ASP A 197 5.60 13.77 11.11
C ASP A 197 7.06 14.08 11.52
N ASN A 198 7.78 13.06 12.04
CA ASN A 198 9.16 13.16 12.51
C ASN A 198 10.19 12.60 11.50
N LEU A 199 9.77 12.17 10.31
CA LEU A 199 10.61 11.63 9.24
C LEU A 199 10.84 12.68 8.15
#